data_260d02ad4da159db41a626e3163c7c45
#
_entry.id   260d02ad4da159db41a626e3163c7c45
#
_cell.length_a   1.000
_cell.length_b   1.000
_cell.length_c   1.000
_cell.angle_alpha   90.00
_cell.angle_beta   90.00
_cell.angle_gamma   90.00
#
_symmetry.space_group_name_H-M   'P 1'
#
loop_
_entity.id
_entity.type
_entity.pdbx_description
1 polymer ?
#
loop_
_entity_poly.entity_id
_entity_poly.type
_entity_poly.pdbx_seq_one_letter_code
_entity_poly.pdbx_strand_id
1 'polypeptide(L)'
;MSVGTAGGGESDAELWHRLRSADEDAFRELFMRHSTAVYNFCFRRTASWSVAEDATQATFATLWRRAVHGEVEALKLDSARPALLRMARNECSNANRSRARHLTLVDRVRAEQRPPADNTASWVEAESTMAVIRQALAALPANQRDVVELVAWSGLSLADAAAALKISVGTVKSRLSRARARLARTELAALLEESR
;
A
#
# COMPACT_ATOMS: atom_id res chain seq x y z
N MET A 1 21.02 37.95 19.82
CA MET A 1 21.42 37.35 18.55
C MET A 1 20.89 35.90 18.52
N SER A 2 19.65 35.72 18.06
CA SER A 2 19.06 34.41 17.97
C SER A 2 19.41 33.80 16.61
N VAL A 3 20.16 32.74 16.63
CA VAL A 3 20.50 31.93 15.48
C VAL A 3 19.23 31.15 15.09
N GLY A 4 18.75 31.38 13.88
CA GLY A 4 17.55 30.76 13.32
C GLY A 4 17.68 29.26 13.28
N THR A 5 16.70 28.59 13.85
CA THR A 5 16.50 27.15 13.77
C THR A 5 16.06 26.83 12.33
N ALA A 6 16.90 26.13 11.59
CA ALA A 6 16.59 25.60 10.27
C ALA A 6 15.35 24.70 10.35
N GLY A 7 14.45 24.83 9.36
CA GLY A 7 13.14 24.22 9.28
C GLY A 7 13.11 22.70 9.42
N GLY A 8 12.92 22.23 10.62
CA GLY A 8 12.53 20.87 10.94
C GLY A 8 11.02 20.82 11.11
N GLY A 9 10.27 20.40 10.07
CA GLY A 9 8.85 20.09 10.24
C GLY A 9 8.69 18.98 11.29
N GLU A 10 7.53 18.95 11.96
CA GLU A 10 7.20 17.90 12.94
C GLU A 10 7.45 16.50 12.38
N SER A 11 7.97 15.62 13.22
CA SER A 11 8.19 14.22 12.87
C SER A 11 6.85 13.46 12.73
N ASP A 12 6.86 12.34 12.03
CA ASP A 12 5.68 11.47 11.95
C ASP A 12 5.21 11.01 13.34
N ALA A 13 6.12 10.81 14.29
CA ALA A 13 5.80 10.41 15.64
C ALA A 13 5.04 11.52 16.40
N GLU A 14 5.45 12.78 16.27
CA GLU A 14 4.77 13.94 16.85
C GLU A 14 3.39 14.16 16.24
N LEU A 15 3.31 14.15 14.90
CA LEU A 15 2.04 14.27 14.19
C LEU A 15 1.08 13.14 14.56
N TRP A 16 1.59 11.91 14.68
CA TRP A 16 0.78 10.75 15.05
C TRP A 16 0.29 10.85 16.50
N HIS A 17 1.12 11.40 17.39
CA HIS A 17 0.71 11.64 18.78
C HIS A 17 -0.45 12.63 18.84
N ARG A 18 -0.38 13.75 18.13
CA ARG A 18 -1.46 14.74 18.02
C ARG A 18 -2.70 14.15 17.37
N LEU A 19 -2.53 13.39 16.28
CA LEU A 19 -3.63 12.70 15.59
C LEU A 19 -4.46 11.81 16.54
N ARG A 20 -3.84 11.18 17.54
CA ARG A 20 -4.55 10.35 18.53
C ARG A 20 -5.57 11.14 19.35
N SER A 21 -5.46 12.45 19.39
CA SER A 21 -6.44 13.37 19.99
C SER A 21 -7.36 14.01 18.94
N ALA A 22 -7.48 13.43 17.76
CA ALA A 22 -8.28 13.92 16.64
C ALA A 22 -7.89 15.33 16.16
N ASP A 23 -6.59 15.64 16.15
CA ASP A 23 -6.06 16.89 15.63
C ASP A 23 -6.10 16.87 14.09
N GLU A 24 -6.89 17.77 13.49
CA GLU A 24 -7.10 17.85 12.04
C GLU A 24 -5.87 18.32 11.28
N ASP A 25 -5.06 19.20 11.85
CA ASP A 25 -3.84 19.69 11.18
C ASP A 25 -2.77 18.61 11.14
N ALA A 26 -2.62 17.83 12.20
CA ALA A 26 -1.76 16.66 12.21
C ALA A 26 -2.22 15.60 11.20
N PHE A 27 -3.53 15.38 11.08
CA PHE A 27 -4.10 14.49 10.05
C PHE A 27 -3.79 14.99 8.65
N ARG A 28 -4.00 16.29 8.37
CA ARG A 28 -3.73 16.91 7.07
C ARG A 28 -2.25 16.77 6.68
N GLU A 29 -1.35 17.03 7.60
CA GLU A 29 0.09 16.92 7.35
C GLU A 29 0.50 15.46 7.06
N LEU A 30 0.02 14.49 7.82
CA LEU A 30 0.25 13.06 7.56
C LEU A 30 -0.34 12.62 6.21
N PHE A 31 -1.52 13.14 5.83
CA PHE A 31 -2.11 12.88 4.53
C PHE A 31 -1.23 13.42 3.41
N MET A 32 -0.83 14.70 3.47
CA MET A 32 0.03 15.31 2.45
C MET A 32 1.35 14.58 2.30
N ARG A 33 1.93 14.16 3.40
CA ARG A 33 3.24 13.46 3.42
C ARG A 33 3.20 12.04 2.87
N HIS A 34 2.11 11.32 3.10
CA HIS A 34 2.05 9.87 2.84
C HIS A 34 1.05 9.44 1.77
N SER A 35 0.14 10.31 1.30
CA SER A 35 -0.91 9.94 0.33
C SER A 35 -0.36 9.31 -0.94
N THR A 36 0.69 9.89 -1.53
CA THR A 36 1.33 9.35 -2.74
C THR A 36 1.92 7.94 -2.50
N ALA A 37 2.56 7.72 -1.35
CA ALA A 37 3.12 6.41 -1.03
C ALA A 37 2.04 5.35 -0.82
N VAL A 38 0.93 5.72 -0.17
CA VAL A 38 -0.24 4.87 0.03
C VAL A 38 -0.92 4.57 -1.30
N TYR A 39 -1.12 5.59 -2.14
CA TYR A 39 -1.72 5.44 -3.47
C TYR A 39 -0.92 4.49 -4.37
N ASN A 40 0.40 4.70 -4.46
CA ASN A 40 1.27 3.83 -5.24
C ASN A 40 1.25 2.38 -4.75
N PHE A 41 1.17 2.16 -3.43
CA PHE A 41 0.99 0.84 -2.86
C PHE A 41 -0.35 0.22 -3.27
N CYS A 42 -1.43 0.98 -3.16
CA CYS A 42 -2.77 0.52 -3.54
C CYS A 42 -2.83 0.19 -5.04
N PHE A 43 -2.27 1.04 -5.91
CA PHE A 43 -2.22 0.78 -7.35
C PHE A 43 -1.48 -0.52 -7.69
N ARG A 44 -0.28 -0.70 -7.14
CA ARG A 44 0.49 -1.93 -7.36
C ARG A 44 -0.26 -3.18 -6.88
N ARG A 45 -1.06 -3.06 -5.84
CA ARG A 45 -1.83 -4.17 -5.26
C ARG A 45 -3.13 -4.46 -5.98
N THR A 46 -3.75 -3.48 -6.61
CA THR A 46 -5.06 -3.61 -7.29
C THR A 46 -4.94 -3.68 -8.82
N ALA A 47 -3.87 -3.13 -9.39
CA ALA A 47 -3.66 -2.91 -10.82
C ALA A 47 -4.88 -2.19 -11.45
N SER A 48 -5.41 -1.18 -10.76
CA SER A 48 -6.52 -0.36 -11.23
C SER A 48 -6.46 1.00 -10.55
N TRP A 49 -6.45 2.06 -11.35
CA TRP A 49 -6.35 3.44 -10.87
C TRP A 49 -7.53 3.80 -9.97
N SER A 50 -8.77 3.52 -10.40
CA SER A 50 -9.96 3.86 -9.62
C SER A 50 -10.03 3.10 -8.30
N VAL A 51 -9.72 1.79 -8.31
CA VAL A 51 -9.69 0.99 -7.07
C VAL A 51 -8.57 1.43 -6.13
N ALA A 52 -7.44 1.88 -6.67
CA ALA A 52 -6.34 2.43 -5.86
C ALA A 52 -6.73 3.74 -5.20
N GLU A 53 -7.44 4.62 -5.91
CA GLU A 53 -7.97 5.86 -5.37
C GLU A 53 -8.96 5.59 -4.24
N ASP A 54 -9.95 4.74 -4.46
CA ASP A 54 -10.94 4.36 -3.46
C ASP A 54 -10.28 3.74 -2.21
N ALA A 55 -9.32 2.84 -2.39
CA ALA A 55 -8.60 2.22 -1.29
C ALA A 55 -7.73 3.22 -0.51
N THR A 56 -7.17 4.22 -1.20
CA THR A 56 -6.40 5.29 -0.56
C THR A 56 -7.32 6.17 0.28
N GLN A 57 -8.43 6.62 -0.27
CA GLN A 57 -9.43 7.40 0.46
C GLN A 57 -9.96 6.61 1.67
N ALA A 58 -10.32 5.35 1.49
CA ALA A 58 -10.77 4.48 2.57
C ALA A 58 -9.73 4.31 3.68
N THR A 59 -8.44 4.26 3.32
CA THR A 59 -7.32 4.17 4.28
C THR A 59 -7.29 5.38 5.20
N PHE A 60 -7.31 6.58 4.64
CA PHE A 60 -7.26 7.81 5.42
C PHE A 60 -8.57 8.09 6.15
N ALA A 61 -9.72 7.79 5.54
CA ALA A 61 -11.01 7.86 6.23
C ALA A 61 -11.08 6.90 7.44
N THR A 62 -10.52 5.70 7.30
CA THR A 62 -10.42 4.74 8.42
C THR A 62 -9.46 5.24 9.51
N LEU A 63 -8.34 5.84 9.14
CA LEU A 63 -7.42 6.47 10.10
C LEU A 63 -8.10 7.59 10.88
N TRP A 64 -8.77 8.52 10.19
CA TRP A 64 -9.48 9.63 10.82
C TRP A 64 -10.59 9.15 11.75
N ARG A 65 -11.45 8.24 11.28
CA ARG A 65 -12.50 7.66 12.12
C ARG A 65 -11.93 7.04 13.40
N ARG A 66 -10.83 6.31 13.31
CA ARG A 66 -10.15 5.75 14.49
C ARG A 66 -9.59 6.83 15.41
N ALA A 67 -9.08 7.93 14.87
CA ALA A 67 -8.60 9.05 15.66
C ALA A 67 -9.73 9.68 16.48
N VAL A 68 -10.86 9.96 15.84
CA VAL A 68 -12.06 10.50 16.50
C VAL A 68 -12.59 9.58 17.62
N HIS A 69 -12.49 8.25 17.44
CA HIS A 69 -12.92 7.28 18.46
C HIS A 69 -11.83 6.91 19.49
N GLY A 70 -10.64 7.53 19.42
CA GLY A 70 -9.53 7.21 20.33
C GLY A 70 -8.91 5.82 20.12
N GLU A 71 -9.12 5.20 18.94
CA GLU A 71 -8.70 3.82 18.63
C GLU A 71 -7.33 3.75 17.92
N VAL A 72 -6.63 4.89 17.79
CA VAL A 72 -5.31 4.94 17.16
C VAL A 72 -4.24 4.52 18.17
N GLU A 73 -3.63 3.36 17.93
CA GLU A 73 -2.50 2.87 18.73
C GLU A 73 -1.27 3.82 18.57
N ALA A 74 -0.42 3.90 19.60
CA ALA A 74 0.84 4.63 19.50
C ALA A 74 1.75 4.00 18.41
N LEU A 75 2.52 4.86 17.72
CA LEU A 75 3.55 4.35 16.81
C LEU A 75 4.62 3.60 17.61
N LYS A 76 5.09 2.50 17.03
CA LYS A 76 6.23 1.74 17.54
C LYS A 76 7.54 2.11 16.85
N LEU A 77 7.47 2.92 15.81
CA LEU A 77 8.55 3.33 14.92
C LEU A 77 8.42 4.83 14.67
N ASP A 78 9.49 5.47 14.23
CA ASP A 78 9.51 6.92 14.00
C ASP A 78 8.66 7.36 12.80
N SER A 79 8.34 6.44 11.87
CA SER A 79 7.51 6.74 10.70
C SER A 79 6.10 6.16 10.83
N ALA A 80 5.10 6.94 10.38
CA ALA A 80 3.71 6.52 10.24
C ALA A 80 3.47 5.54 9.06
N ARG A 81 4.41 5.51 8.10
CA ARG A 81 4.26 4.77 6.85
C ARG A 81 3.97 3.28 7.03
N PRO A 82 4.63 2.52 7.93
CA PRO A 82 4.29 1.11 8.16
C PRO A 82 2.86 0.90 8.66
N ALA A 83 2.36 1.79 9.52
CA ALA A 83 0.99 1.73 10.02
C ALA A 83 -0.03 2.03 8.91
N LEU A 84 0.23 3.06 8.10
CA LEU A 84 -0.61 3.43 6.95
C LEU A 84 -0.65 2.32 5.90
N LEU A 85 0.49 1.73 5.53
CA LEU A 85 0.53 0.64 4.55
C LEU A 85 -0.14 -0.64 5.05
N ARG A 86 -0.12 -0.90 6.37
CA ARG A 86 -0.92 -1.98 6.97
C ARG A 86 -2.42 -1.73 6.78
N MET A 87 -2.89 -0.50 6.98
CA MET A 87 -4.29 -0.13 6.76
C MET A 87 -4.65 -0.23 5.29
N ALA A 88 -3.84 0.35 4.40
CA ALA A 88 -4.01 0.28 2.95
C ALA A 88 -4.10 -1.16 2.43
N ARG A 89 -3.26 -2.06 2.96
CA ARG A 89 -3.33 -3.48 2.62
C ARG A 89 -4.70 -4.09 2.94
N ASN A 90 -5.27 -3.72 4.08
CA ASN A 90 -6.58 -4.22 4.48
C ASN A 90 -7.68 -3.67 3.57
N GLU A 91 -7.64 -2.37 3.25
CA GLU A 91 -8.62 -1.74 2.35
C GLU A 91 -8.53 -2.31 0.92
N CYS A 92 -7.33 -2.51 0.37
CA CYS A 92 -7.16 -3.21 -0.92
C CYS A 92 -7.74 -4.64 -0.88
N SER A 93 -7.57 -5.36 0.24
CA SER A 93 -8.11 -6.71 0.38
C SER A 93 -9.64 -6.71 0.46
N ASN A 94 -10.23 -5.68 1.09
CA ASN A 94 -11.67 -5.46 1.14
C ASN A 94 -12.22 -5.13 -0.26
N ALA A 95 -11.59 -4.20 -0.98
CA ALA A 95 -11.96 -3.81 -2.33
C ALA A 95 -11.91 -5.00 -3.30
N ASN A 96 -10.85 -5.80 -3.27
CA ASN A 96 -10.74 -6.99 -4.10
C ASN A 96 -11.81 -8.05 -3.79
N ARG A 97 -12.15 -8.25 -2.52
CA ARG A 97 -13.24 -9.16 -2.12
C ARG A 97 -14.61 -8.66 -2.54
N SER A 98 -14.85 -7.36 -2.44
CA SER A 98 -16.09 -6.73 -2.92
C SER A 98 -16.21 -6.89 -4.44
N ARG A 99 -15.14 -6.57 -5.19
CA ARG A 99 -15.10 -6.73 -6.65
C ARG A 99 -15.33 -8.19 -7.07
N ALA A 100 -14.69 -9.15 -6.41
CA ALA A 100 -14.91 -10.58 -6.69
C ALA A 100 -16.37 -11.01 -6.48
N ARG A 101 -17.03 -10.49 -5.42
CA ARG A 101 -18.46 -10.74 -5.19
C ARG A 101 -19.36 -10.08 -6.23
N HIS A 102 -19.03 -8.88 -6.67
CA HIS A 102 -19.77 -8.20 -7.74
C HIS A 102 -19.58 -8.86 -9.09
N LEU A 103 -18.36 -9.34 -9.41
CA LEU A 103 -18.09 -10.08 -10.66
C LEU A 103 -18.88 -11.39 -10.73
N THR A 104 -19.04 -12.12 -9.63
CA THR A 104 -19.90 -13.30 -9.59
C THR A 104 -21.40 -12.99 -9.82
N LEU A 105 -21.83 -11.75 -9.58
CA LEU A 105 -23.22 -11.30 -9.82
C LEU A 105 -23.39 -10.61 -11.19
N VAL A 106 -22.34 -10.03 -11.77
CA VAL A 106 -22.40 -9.13 -12.94
C VAL A 106 -21.65 -9.67 -14.16
N ASP A 107 -20.90 -10.77 -14.05
CA ASP A 107 -20.18 -11.41 -15.18
C ASP A 107 -21.10 -11.86 -16.34
N ARG A 108 -22.41 -11.63 -16.20
CA ARG A 108 -23.37 -11.79 -17.31
C ARG A 108 -23.69 -10.51 -18.09
N VAL A 109 -23.26 -9.31 -17.68
CA VAL A 109 -23.80 -8.07 -18.26
C VAL A 109 -22.79 -6.96 -18.60
N ARG A 110 -21.53 -6.91 -18.10
CA ARG A 110 -20.64 -5.76 -18.40
C ARG A 110 -19.15 -6.07 -18.44
N ALA A 111 -18.69 -6.46 -19.61
CA ALA A 111 -17.38 -6.10 -20.12
C ALA A 111 -17.51 -4.76 -20.86
N GLU A 112 -17.54 -3.61 -20.17
CA GLU A 112 -17.32 -2.30 -20.78
C GLU A 112 -17.69 -1.17 -19.80
N GLN A 113 -16.71 -0.69 -19.08
CA GLN A 113 -16.67 0.73 -18.71
C GLN A 113 -15.22 1.20 -18.74
N ARG A 114 -14.92 1.96 -19.80
CA ARG A 114 -13.65 2.57 -20.13
C ARG A 114 -13.43 3.81 -19.26
N PRO A 115 -12.22 4.08 -18.75
CA PRO A 115 -11.93 5.33 -18.04
C PRO A 115 -11.97 6.52 -19.00
N PRO A 116 -12.15 7.77 -18.48
CA PRO A 116 -12.20 8.96 -19.32
C PRO A 116 -10.84 9.19 -20.00
N ALA A 117 -10.95 9.57 -21.28
CA ALA A 117 -9.82 9.82 -22.16
C ALA A 117 -9.15 11.16 -21.81
N ASP A 118 -7.84 11.15 -21.45
CA ASP A 118 -6.91 12.19 -21.88
C ASP A 118 -5.42 11.84 -21.65
N ASN A 119 -5.10 10.61 -21.26
CA ASN A 119 -3.71 10.09 -21.29
C ASN A 119 -3.71 8.55 -21.41
N THR A 120 -4.49 8.05 -22.34
CA THR A 120 -5.05 6.71 -22.32
C THR A 120 -4.03 5.60 -22.54
N ALA A 121 -3.05 5.80 -23.43
CA ALA A 121 -2.10 4.74 -23.82
C ALA A 121 -1.13 4.37 -22.68
N SER A 122 -0.50 5.37 -22.06
CA SER A 122 0.47 5.14 -20.96
C SER A 122 -0.18 4.56 -19.70
N TRP A 123 -1.41 4.95 -19.40
CA TRP A 123 -2.14 4.45 -18.22
C TRP A 123 -2.63 3.02 -18.42
N VAL A 124 -3.13 2.70 -19.61
CA VAL A 124 -3.56 1.33 -19.98
C VAL A 124 -2.36 0.39 -19.97
N GLU A 125 -1.21 0.84 -20.49
CA GLU A 125 0.04 0.07 -20.47
C GLU A 125 0.53 -0.17 -19.03
N ALA A 126 0.49 0.85 -18.17
CA ALA A 126 0.85 0.73 -16.76
C ALA A 126 -0.09 -0.22 -15.99
N GLU A 127 -1.42 -0.15 -16.23
CA GLU A 127 -2.38 -1.10 -15.64
C GLU A 127 -2.13 -2.53 -16.14
N SER A 128 -1.88 -2.71 -17.42
CA SER A 128 -1.62 -4.01 -18.04
C SER A 128 -0.34 -4.64 -17.48
N THR A 129 0.76 -3.88 -17.46
CA THR A 129 2.04 -4.33 -16.88
C THR A 129 1.87 -4.69 -15.41
N MET A 130 1.18 -3.84 -14.64
CA MET A 130 0.95 -4.10 -13.23
C MET A 130 0.03 -5.30 -12.99
N ALA A 131 -0.92 -5.56 -13.90
CA ALA A 131 -1.77 -6.75 -13.83
C ALA A 131 -0.97 -8.05 -14.00
N VAL A 132 0.00 -8.09 -14.93
CA VAL A 132 0.92 -9.23 -15.12
C VAL A 132 1.76 -9.47 -13.87
N ILE A 133 2.38 -8.42 -13.33
CA ILE A 133 3.19 -8.51 -12.09
C ILE A 133 2.31 -9.00 -10.93
N ARG A 134 1.10 -8.47 -10.79
CA ARG A 134 0.16 -8.89 -9.75
C ARG A 134 -0.25 -10.35 -9.90
N GLN A 135 -0.45 -10.82 -11.13
CA GLN A 135 -0.78 -12.22 -11.41
C GLN A 135 0.36 -13.16 -10.99
N ALA A 136 1.61 -12.81 -11.31
CA ALA A 136 2.78 -13.57 -10.84
C ALA A 136 2.87 -13.60 -9.31
N LEU A 137 2.62 -12.46 -8.64
CA LEU A 137 2.57 -12.40 -7.19
C LEU A 137 1.37 -13.13 -6.59
N ALA A 138 0.26 -13.28 -7.33
CA ALA A 138 -0.90 -14.04 -6.88
C ALA A 138 -0.61 -15.53 -6.69
N ALA A 139 0.39 -16.07 -7.39
CA ALA A 139 0.89 -17.43 -7.20
C ALA A 139 1.61 -17.63 -5.85
N LEU A 140 2.02 -16.55 -5.19
CA LEU A 140 2.60 -16.62 -3.85
C LEU A 140 1.50 -16.79 -2.78
N PRO A 141 1.77 -17.58 -1.71
CA PRO A 141 0.94 -17.52 -0.52
C PRO A 141 0.80 -16.09 -0.01
N ALA A 142 -0.38 -15.72 0.49
CA ALA A 142 -0.70 -14.34 0.91
C ALA A 142 0.35 -13.75 1.87
N ASN A 143 0.84 -14.55 2.82
CA ASN A 143 1.84 -14.13 3.79
C ASN A 143 3.25 -13.89 3.20
N GLN A 144 3.58 -14.47 2.06
CA GLN A 144 4.82 -14.20 1.32
C GLN A 144 4.64 -12.99 0.43
N ARG A 145 3.50 -12.87 -0.24
CA ARG A 145 3.13 -11.73 -1.07
C ARG A 145 3.16 -10.43 -0.27
N ASP A 146 2.51 -10.40 0.90
CA ASP A 146 2.50 -9.23 1.78
C ASP A 146 3.91 -8.73 2.13
N VAL A 147 4.86 -9.63 2.36
CA VAL A 147 6.26 -9.26 2.65
C VAL A 147 6.94 -8.66 1.41
N VAL A 148 6.75 -9.27 0.23
CA VAL A 148 7.30 -8.74 -1.03
C VAL A 148 6.77 -7.34 -1.32
N GLU A 149 5.47 -7.14 -1.20
CA GLU A 149 4.82 -5.85 -1.45
C GLU A 149 5.32 -4.75 -0.49
N LEU A 150 5.50 -5.05 0.78
CA LEU A 150 5.99 -4.06 1.75
C LEU A 150 7.48 -3.77 1.61
N VAL A 151 8.31 -4.79 1.38
CA VAL A 151 9.76 -4.61 1.30
C VAL A 151 10.20 -4.16 -0.09
N ALA A 152 9.84 -4.92 -1.14
CA ALA A 152 10.34 -4.65 -2.48
C ALA A 152 9.62 -3.48 -3.16
N TRP A 153 8.29 -3.36 -2.99
CA TRP A 153 7.55 -2.29 -3.66
C TRP A 153 7.47 -0.99 -2.87
N SER A 154 7.33 -1.11 -1.54
CA SER A 154 7.16 0.08 -0.70
C SER A 154 8.46 0.56 -0.07
N GLY A 155 9.56 -0.18 -0.26
CA GLY A 155 10.87 0.18 0.27
C GLY A 155 10.92 0.20 1.81
N LEU A 156 10.04 -0.55 2.49
CA LEU A 156 10.12 -0.67 3.93
C LEU A 156 11.36 -1.47 4.34
N SER A 157 11.98 -1.06 5.43
CA SER A 157 13.00 -1.89 6.07
C SER A 157 12.39 -3.21 6.56
N LEU A 158 13.23 -4.21 6.82
CA LEU A 158 12.74 -5.48 7.36
C LEU A 158 12.10 -5.30 8.74
N ALA A 159 12.56 -4.32 9.52
CA ALA A 159 11.99 -3.96 10.83
C ALA A 159 10.61 -3.31 10.67
N ASP A 160 10.46 -2.38 9.72
CA ASP A 160 9.19 -1.71 9.43
C ASP A 160 8.14 -2.69 8.89
N ALA A 161 8.56 -3.59 7.98
CA ALA A 161 7.68 -4.63 7.46
C ALA A 161 7.25 -5.61 8.55
N ALA A 162 8.14 -5.95 9.49
CA ALA A 162 7.84 -6.79 10.65
C ALA A 162 6.79 -6.12 11.56
N ALA A 163 6.97 -4.83 11.84
CA ALA A 163 6.02 -4.04 12.63
C ALA A 163 4.66 -3.91 11.92
N ALA A 164 4.65 -3.61 10.60
CA ALA A 164 3.43 -3.52 9.81
C ALA A 164 2.64 -4.84 9.79
N LEU A 165 3.32 -5.98 9.72
CA LEU A 165 2.71 -7.30 9.67
C LEU A 165 2.48 -7.92 11.05
N LYS A 166 2.95 -7.30 12.13
CA LYS A 166 2.92 -7.82 13.52
C LYS A 166 3.59 -9.21 13.63
N ILE A 167 4.75 -9.39 13.00
CA ILE A 167 5.57 -10.61 13.02
C ILE A 167 7.03 -10.29 13.35
N SER A 168 7.86 -11.33 13.60
CA SER A 168 9.29 -11.12 13.83
C SER A 168 10.06 -10.77 12.53
N VAL A 169 11.18 -10.06 12.66
CA VAL A 169 12.10 -9.78 11.53
C VAL A 169 12.62 -11.07 10.90
N GLY A 170 12.89 -12.11 11.71
CA GLY A 170 13.27 -13.44 11.22
C GLY A 170 12.20 -14.07 10.33
N THR A 171 10.91 -13.87 10.70
CA THR A 171 9.79 -14.34 9.88
C THR A 171 9.67 -13.54 8.56
N VAL A 172 9.94 -12.23 8.56
CA VAL A 172 10.01 -11.43 7.33
C VAL A 172 11.10 -11.96 6.42
N LYS A 173 12.34 -12.15 6.94
CA LYS A 173 13.48 -12.69 6.17
C LYS A 173 13.15 -14.05 5.54
N SER A 174 12.61 -14.99 6.33
CA SER A 174 12.30 -16.33 5.84
C SER A 174 11.17 -16.34 4.79
N ARG A 175 10.14 -15.50 4.95
CA ARG A 175 9.07 -15.35 3.96
C ARG A 175 9.58 -14.73 2.67
N LEU A 176 10.44 -13.70 2.75
CA LEU A 176 11.04 -13.03 1.59
C LEU A 176 11.94 -13.99 0.80
N SER A 177 12.78 -14.79 1.49
CA SER A 177 13.62 -15.81 0.86
C SER A 177 12.79 -16.84 0.10
N ARG A 178 11.72 -17.37 0.73
CA ARG A 178 10.83 -18.34 0.08
C ARG A 178 10.07 -17.73 -1.10
N ALA A 179 9.65 -16.47 -0.99
CA ALA A 179 9.00 -15.76 -2.08
C ALA A 179 9.93 -15.62 -3.29
N ARG A 180 11.19 -15.19 -3.06
CA ARG A 180 12.20 -15.08 -4.12
C ARG A 180 12.45 -16.42 -4.81
N ALA A 181 12.64 -17.50 -4.04
CA ALA A 181 12.83 -18.83 -4.60
C ALA A 181 11.63 -19.33 -5.43
N ARG A 182 10.41 -18.92 -5.10
CA ARG A 182 9.21 -19.25 -5.89
C ARG A 182 9.14 -18.42 -7.17
N LEU A 183 9.36 -17.11 -7.06
CA LEU A 183 9.31 -16.20 -8.21
C LEU A 183 10.42 -16.50 -9.24
N ALA A 184 11.59 -16.92 -8.80
CA ALA A 184 12.68 -17.36 -9.69
C ALA A 184 12.32 -18.57 -10.57
N ARG A 185 11.26 -19.30 -10.23
CA ARG A 185 10.76 -20.44 -11.02
C ARG A 185 9.62 -20.04 -11.97
N THR A 186 9.21 -18.79 -11.96
CA THR A 186 8.13 -18.28 -12.80
C THR A 186 8.70 -17.52 -14.01
N GLU A 187 7.91 -17.43 -15.09
CA GLU A 187 8.29 -16.70 -16.31
C GLU A 187 8.61 -15.21 -16.06
N LEU A 188 8.25 -14.67 -14.88
CA LEU A 188 8.59 -13.31 -14.49
C LEU A 188 10.11 -13.11 -14.35
N ALA A 189 10.87 -14.13 -13.99
CA ALA A 189 12.32 -14.05 -13.96
C ALA A 189 12.90 -13.83 -15.36
N ALA A 190 12.35 -14.51 -16.37
CA ALA A 190 12.75 -14.35 -17.77
C ALA A 190 12.46 -12.93 -18.29
N LEU A 191 11.27 -12.39 -18.00
CA LEU A 191 10.88 -11.02 -18.40
C LEU A 191 11.73 -9.94 -17.73
N LEU A 192 12.20 -10.15 -16.51
CA LEU A 192 13.07 -9.22 -15.78
C LEU A 192 14.55 -9.32 -16.24
N GLU A 193 14.96 -10.45 -16.78
CA GLU A 193 16.29 -10.65 -17.36
C GLU A 193 16.40 -10.05 -18.78
N GLU A 194 15.33 -10.14 -19.58
CA GLU A 194 15.24 -9.53 -20.92
C GLU A 194 15.15 -8.00 -20.89
N SER A 195 14.76 -7.39 -19.77
CA SER A 195 14.64 -5.93 -19.59
C SER A 195 15.92 -5.28 -19.03
N ARG A 196 17.03 -6.00 -18.94
CA ARG A 196 18.29 -5.53 -18.35
C ARG A 196 19.36 -5.34 -19.39
#